data_4e09b800ac58c5fe2cb79f8712b98e4a
#
_entry.id   4e09b800ac58c5fe2cb79f8712b98e4a
#
_cell.length_a   1.000
_cell.length_b   1.000
_cell.length_c   1.000
_cell.angle_alpha   90.00
_cell.angle_beta   90.00
_cell.angle_gamma   90.00
#
_symmetry.space_group_name_H-M   'P 1'
#
loop_
_entity.id
_entity.type
_entity.pdbx_description
1 polymer ?
#
loop_
_entity_poly.entity_id
_entity_poly.type
_entity_poly.pdbx_seq_one_letter_code
_entity_poly.pdbx_strand_id
1 'polypeptide(L)'
;IGRIWADGAEIAPGDLNLRLYTGTDSQLPDPKIEAVEGADQAPAYRGIAYVVIEDLDLGRFGNRVPQFSFEVAREAQGALADKVTNLQQAIRGAALIPGTGEYALATTKVHYGGQWTEQRVANTSSARGVTDFAASLDQLKVELPKCRSVSLVVSWFGNELRAGRCQIRPKVVQTYEEGE
;
A
#
# COMPACT_ATOMS: atom_id res chain seq x y z
N ILE A 1 10.86 1.26 -1.58
CA ILE A 1 10.04 0.55 -0.59
C ILE A 1 8.59 0.83 -0.92
N GLY A 2 7.78 -0.22 -1.00
CA GLY A 2 6.33 -0.17 -1.15
C GLY A 2 5.64 -0.16 0.22
N ARG A 3 4.95 -1.26 0.56
CA ARG A 3 4.25 -1.38 1.85
C ARG A 3 5.20 -1.72 3.00
N ILE A 4 4.81 -1.31 4.20
CA ILE A 4 5.55 -1.54 5.44
C ILE A 4 4.60 -2.19 6.45
N TRP A 5 5.08 -3.21 7.15
CA TRP A 5 4.36 -3.85 8.24
C TRP A 5 5.19 -3.84 9.51
N ALA A 6 4.54 -3.67 10.64
CA ALA A 6 5.10 -3.86 11.97
C ALA A 6 4.27 -4.92 12.70
N ASP A 7 4.91 -5.98 13.18
CA ASP A 7 4.25 -7.14 13.80
C ASP A 7 3.09 -7.71 12.96
N GLY A 8 3.22 -7.67 11.62
CA GLY A 8 2.22 -8.15 10.67
C GLY A 8 1.09 -7.18 10.36
N ALA A 9 0.98 -6.05 11.05
CA ALA A 9 0.02 -4.99 10.74
C ALA A 9 0.63 -3.96 9.78
N GLU A 10 -0.09 -3.60 8.71
CA GLU A 10 0.37 -2.58 7.77
C GLU A 10 0.38 -1.20 8.41
N ILE A 11 1.45 -0.45 8.19
CA ILE A 11 1.62 0.93 8.65
C ILE A 11 1.67 1.85 7.42
N ALA A 12 0.95 2.97 7.46
CA ALA A 12 1.06 3.98 6.44
C ALA A 12 2.48 4.60 6.45
N PRO A 13 3.17 4.70 5.30
CA PRO A 13 4.51 5.29 5.26
C PRO A 13 4.59 6.70 5.87
N GLY A 14 3.51 7.48 5.78
CA GLY A 14 3.42 8.83 6.37
C GLY A 14 3.38 8.86 7.90
N ASP A 15 3.12 7.71 8.55
CA ASP A 15 3.13 7.59 10.02
C ASP A 15 4.53 7.30 10.58
N LEU A 16 5.52 7.12 9.71
CA LEU A 16 6.90 6.83 10.07
C LEU A 16 7.82 7.95 9.61
N ASN A 17 8.64 8.44 10.51
CA ASN A 17 9.79 9.29 10.16
C ASN A 17 10.92 8.37 9.66
N LEU A 18 10.83 7.98 8.38
CA LEU A 18 11.67 6.96 7.76
C LEU A 18 12.60 7.57 6.72
N ARG A 19 13.89 7.25 6.81
CA ARG A 19 14.88 7.51 5.78
C ARG A 19 15.37 6.20 5.17
N LEU A 20 15.42 6.16 3.84
CA LEU A 20 15.91 5.02 3.06
C LEU A 20 17.28 5.31 2.49
N TYR A 21 18.18 4.39 2.73
CA TYR A 21 19.52 4.34 2.14
C TYR A 21 19.63 3.14 1.21
N THR A 22 20.05 3.37 -0.02
CA THR A 22 20.04 2.32 -1.06
C THR A 22 21.38 1.62 -1.26
N GLY A 23 22.42 2.01 -0.51
CA GLY A 23 23.72 1.39 -0.55
C GLY A 23 24.60 1.83 -1.73
N THR A 24 24.42 3.04 -2.24
CA THR A 24 25.27 3.56 -3.32
C THR A 24 26.73 3.71 -2.91
N ASP A 25 27.65 3.69 -3.87
CA ASP A 25 29.09 3.87 -3.61
C ASP A 25 29.42 5.27 -3.05
N SER A 26 28.56 6.24 -3.29
CA SER A 26 28.66 7.61 -2.77
C SER A 26 27.84 7.85 -1.51
N GLN A 27 27.23 6.82 -0.93
CA GLN A 27 26.37 6.95 0.25
C GLN A 27 27.16 7.56 1.41
N LEU A 28 26.54 8.55 2.06
CA LEU A 28 27.06 9.17 3.28
C LEU A 28 26.43 8.49 4.51
N PRO A 29 27.07 8.60 5.69
CA PRO A 29 26.46 8.18 6.96
C PRO A 29 25.12 8.86 7.21
N ASP A 30 24.23 8.19 7.94
CA ASP A 30 23.00 8.83 8.40
C ASP A 30 23.34 9.91 9.44
N PRO A 31 22.84 11.16 9.28
CA PRO A 31 23.21 12.26 10.15
C PRO A 31 22.79 12.06 11.61
N LYS A 32 21.73 11.28 11.87
CA LYS A 32 21.33 10.98 13.24
C LYS A 32 22.27 9.98 13.90
N ILE A 33 22.68 8.95 13.14
CA ILE A 33 23.66 7.98 13.62
C ILE A 33 25.00 8.70 13.88
N GLU A 34 25.43 9.56 12.95
CA GLU A 34 26.66 10.32 13.09
C GLU A 34 26.61 11.29 14.30
N ALA A 35 25.46 11.90 14.57
CA ALA A 35 25.27 12.76 15.74
C ALA A 35 25.34 12.00 17.07
N VAL A 36 24.98 10.71 17.09
CA VAL A 36 25.02 9.86 18.29
C VAL A 36 26.40 9.22 18.48
N GLU A 37 26.97 8.65 17.42
CA GLU A 37 28.23 7.91 17.46
C GLU A 37 29.46 8.82 17.44
N GLY A 38 29.32 10.01 16.90
CA GLY A 38 30.39 11.00 16.70
C GLY A 38 30.79 11.11 15.23
N ALA A 39 31.35 12.28 14.91
CA ALA A 39 31.88 12.55 13.57
C ALA A 39 32.96 11.51 13.22
N ASP A 40 32.91 11.02 11.99
CA ASP A 40 33.81 10.00 11.44
C ASP A 40 33.74 8.59 12.10
N GLN A 41 32.81 8.38 13.06
CA GLN A 41 32.63 7.07 13.69
C GLN A 41 31.43 6.28 13.05
N ALA A 42 30.46 6.98 12.47
CA ALA A 42 29.32 6.38 11.83
C ALA A 42 29.70 5.81 10.45
N PRO A 43 29.50 4.51 10.20
CA PRO A 43 29.78 3.93 8.89
C PRO A 43 28.73 4.33 7.87
N ALA A 44 29.15 4.59 6.63
CA ALA A 44 28.24 4.94 5.54
C ALA A 44 27.45 3.73 4.99
N TYR A 45 27.78 2.50 5.37
CA TYR A 45 27.18 1.25 4.91
C TYR A 45 27.04 1.17 3.39
N ARG A 46 28.07 1.57 2.63
CA ARG A 46 28.10 1.46 1.17
C ARG A 46 27.96 0.00 0.74
N GLY A 47 27.16 -0.26 -0.30
CA GLY A 47 26.82 -1.60 -0.73
C GLY A 47 25.69 -2.29 0.06
N ILE A 48 25.21 -1.64 1.14
CA ILE A 48 24.12 -2.16 1.99
C ILE A 48 22.96 -1.17 1.97
N ALA A 49 21.77 -1.66 1.59
CA ALA A 49 20.54 -0.89 1.74
C ALA A 49 20.02 -1.04 3.17
N TYR A 50 19.64 0.07 3.78
CA TYR A 50 19.07 0.08 5.14
C TYR A 50 18.05 1.21 5.30
N VAL A 51 17.26 1.12 6.35
CA VAL A 51 16.32 2.17 6.76
C VAL A 51 16.65 2.67 8.15
N VAL A 52 16.43 3.94 8.38
CA VAL A 52 16.45 4.57 9.70
C VAL A 52 15.04 5.04 10.00
N ILE A 53 14.48 4.60 11.11
CA ILE A 53 13.19 5.06 11.61
C ILE A 53 13.45 5.85 12.87
N GLU A 54 13.10 7.14 12.85
CA GLU A 54 13.36 8.08 13.93
C GLU A 54 12.05 8.36 14.68
N ASP A 55 12.17 8.56 16.01
CA ASP A 55 11.06 8.91 16.90
C ASP A 55 9.87 7.92 16.84
N LEU A 56 10.17 6.63 16.71
CA LEU A 56 9.13 5.59 16.70
C LEU A 56 8.44 5.54 18.08
N ASP A 57 7.12 5.75 18.08
CA ASP A 57 6.31 5.56 19.30
C ASP A 57 6.21 4.07 19.67
N LEU A 58 7.04 3.64 20.61
CA LEU A 58 7.07 2.27 21.10
C LEU A 58 5.85 1.90 21.95
N GLY A 59 5.10 2.88 22.47
CA GLY A 59 3.89 2.63 23.26
C GLY A 59 2.86 1.82 22.45
N ARG A 60 2.75 2.05 21.16
CA ARG A 60 1.89 1.29 20.22
C ARG A 60 2.29 -0.19 20.07
N PHE A 61 3.53 -0.54 20.45
CA PHE A 61 4.12 -1.88 20.29
C PHE A 61 4.51 -2.54 21.61
N GLY A 62 3.88 -2.12 22.73
CA GLY A 62 4.17 -2.67 24.05
C GLY A 62 5.58 -2.34 24.56
N ASN A 63 6.06 -1.15 24.27
CA ASN A 63 7.39 -0.63 24.64
C ASN A 63 8.57 -1.48 24.11
N ARG A 64 8.40 -2.11 22.98
CA ARG A 64 9.46 -2.85 22.28
C ARG A 64 9.55 -2.43 20.81
N VAL A 65 10.69 -2.67 20.20
CA VAL A 65 10.83 -2.51 18.75
C VAL A 65 10.02 -3.61 18.05
N PRO A 66 9.05 -3.27 17.18
CA PRO A 66 8.28 -4.27 16.44
C PRO A 66 9.13 -4.96 15.38
N GLN A 67 8.69 -6.13 14.94
CA GLN A 67 9.29 -6.77 13.78
C GLN A 67 8.79 -6.10 12.51
N PHE A 68 9.66 -5.36 11.84
CA PHE A 68 9.35 -4.74 10.56
C PHE A 68 9.49 -5.71 9.39
N SER A 69 8.56 -5.60 8.44
CA SER A 69 8.64 -6.21 7.12
C SER A 69 8.44 -5.14 6.05
N PHE A 70 9.19 -5.23 4.96
CA PHE A 70 9.17 -4.25 3.90
C PHE A 70 8.91 -4.90 2.56
N GLU A 71 8.04 -4.31 1.75
CA GLU A 71 7.94 -4.62 0.34
C GLU A 71 9.03 -3.86 -0.42
N VAL A 72 9.93 -4.60 -1.08
CA VAL A 72 11.07 -4.02 -1.78
C VAL A 72 10.98 -4.33 -3.26
N ALA A 73 10.90 -3.29 -4.09
CA ALA A 73 11.09 -3.40 -5.53
C ALA A 73 12.52 -2.95 -5.88
N ARG A 74 13.26 -3.81 -6.55
CA ARG A 74 14.64 -3.53 -6.98
C ARG A 74 14.73 -3.54 -8.49
N GLU A 75 15.23 -2.46 -9.05
CA GLU A 75 15.52 -2.37 -10.47
C GLU A 75 16.75 -3.18 -10.87
N ALA A 76 16.86 -3.55 -12.16
CA ALA A 76 18.05 -4.18 -12.68
C ALA A 76 19.28 -3.27 -12.48
N GLN A 77 20.40 -3.85 -12.11
CA GLN A 77 21.63 -3.12 -11.80
C GLN A 77 22.82 -3.65 -12.63
N GLY A 78 23.92 -2.88 -12.61
CA GLY A 78 25.16 -3.24 -13.31
C GLY A 78 24.98 -3.25 -14.83
N ALA A 79 25.63 -4.18 -15.51
CA ALA A 79 25.65 -4.28 -16.99
C ALA A 79 24.28 -4.55 -17.63
N LEU A 80 23.26 -4.89 -16.85
CA LEU A 80 21.90 -5.15 -17.31
C LEU A 80 21.01 -3.91 -17.18
N ALA A 81 21.36 -2.92 -16.38
CA ALA A 81 20.53 -1.73 -16.12
C ALA A 81 20.13 -1.00 -17.40
N ASP A 82 21.07 -0.88 -18.35
CA ASP A 82 20.83 -0.20 -19.62
C ASP A 82 20.22 -1.10 -20.70
N LYS A 83 20.18 -2.43 -20.49
CA LYS A 83 19.75 -3.41 -21.48
C LYS A 83 18.33 -3.93 -21.25
N VAL A 84 17.81 -3.83 -20.04
CA VAL A 84 16.48 -4.31 -19.68
C VAL A 84 15.58 -3.17 -19.26
N THR A 85 14.41 -3.08 -19.88
CA THR A 85 13.39 -2.16 -19.42
C THR A 85 12.79 -2.72 -18.13
N ASN A 86 12.83 -1.94 -17.08
CA ASN A 86 12.16 -2.26 -15.83
C ASN A 86 10.66 -2.51 -16.08
N LEU A 87 10.11 -3.55 -15.48
CA LEU A 87 8.71 -3.94 -15.63
C LEU A 87 7.75 -2.76 -15.37
N GLN A 88 7.99 -1.98 -14.33
CA GLN A 88 7.20 -0.79 -13.99
C GLN A 88 7.18 0.25 -15.12
N GLN A 89 8.30 0.38 -15.87
CA GLN A 89 8.42 1.28 -17.00
C GLN A 89 7.91 0.67 -18.32
N ALA A 90 7.80 -0.65 -18.40
CA ALA A 90 7.36 -1.38 -19.58
C ALA A 90 5.85 -1.48 -19.72
N ILE A 91 5.13 -1.62 -18.57
CA ILE A 91 3.69 -1.85 -18.57
C ILE A 91 2.95 -0.61 -19.08
N ARG A 92 2.06 -0.82 -20.05
CA ARG A 92 1.23 0.23 -20.67
C ARG A 92 -0.26 0.07 -20.37
N GLY A 93 -0.67 -1.10 -19.94
CA GLY A 93 -2.05 -1.41 -19.60
C GLY A 93 -2.12 -2.36 -18.41
N ALA A 94 -3.13 -2.19 -17.56
CA ALA A 94 -3.36 -3.02 -16.39
C ALA A 94 -4.85 -3.28 -16.18
N ALA A 95 -5.19 -4.42 -15.58
CA ALA A 95 -6.50 -4.65 -15.02
C ALA A 95 -6.49 -4.24 -13.54
N LEU A 96 -7.48 -3.46 -13.13
CA LEU A 96 -7.61 -2.95 -11.77
C LEU A 96 -8.77 -3.64 -11.05
N ILE A 97 -8.46 -4.28 -9.93
CA ILE A 97 -9.42 -4.82 -8.97
C ILE A 97 -9.18 -4.07 -7.65
N PRO A 98 -9.98 -3.04 -7.34
CA PRO A 98 -9.73 -2.19 -6.17
C PRO A 98 -9.89 -2.91 -4.83
N GLY A 99 -10.71 -3.96 -4.80
CA GLY A 99 -10.98 -4.78 -3.62
C GLY A 99 -11.97 -5.89 -3.96
N THR A 100 -12.23 -6.75 -2.99
CA THR A 100 -13.15 -7.89 -3.13
C THR A 100 -14.51 -7.66 -2.45
N GLY A 101 -14.64 -6.56 -1.70
CA GLY A 101 -15.87 -6.22 -1.00
C GLY A 101 -16.94 -5.60 -1.90
N GLU A 102 -18.15 -5.63 -1.42
CA GLU A 102 -19.35 -5.10 -2.08
C GLU A 102 -19.20 -3.62 -2.48
N TYR A 103 -18.55 -2.85 -1.62
CA TYR A 103 -18.37 -1.40 -1.79
C TYR A 103 -16.97 -1.00 -2.29
N ALA A 104 -16.20 -1.96 -2.81
CA ALA A 104 -14.82 -1.72 -3.24
C ALA A 104 -14.67 -0.66 -4.34
N LEU A 105 -15.73 -0.42 -5.13
CA LEU A 105 -15.76 0.59 -6.19
C LEU A 105 -16.28 1.96 -5.72
N ALA A 106 -16.74 2.08 -4.47
CA ALA A 106 -17.23 3.35 -3.95
C ALA A 106 -16.08 4.34 -3.77
N THR A 107 -16.31 5.57 -4.24
CA THR A 107 -15.33 6.67 -4.14
C THR A 107 -15.42 7.42 -2.81
N THR A 108 -16.48 7.19 -2.04
CA THR A 108 -16.69 7.71 -0.68
C THR A 108 -16.65 6.56 0.33
N LYS A 109 -16.36 6.87 1.58
CA LYS A 109 -16.38 5.87 2.65
C LYS A 109 -17.81 5.42 2.91
N VAL A 110 -18.01 4.11 2.94
CA VAL A 110 -19.27 3.45 3.28
C VAL A 110 -19.12 2.84 4.66
N HIS A 111 -20.05 3.17 5.56
CA HIS A 111 -20.02 2.70 6.94
C HIS A 111 -21.08 1.61 7.15
N TYR A 112 -20.69 0.54 7.83
CA TYR A 112 -21.64 -0.42 8.39
C TYR A 112 -21.95 -0.05 9.83
N GLY A 113 -23.20 -0.12 10.21
CA GLY A 113 -23.63 0.02 11.59
C GLY A 113 -24.74 1.05 11.78
N GLY A 114 -25.71 0.72 12.66
CA GLY A 114 -26.76 1.61 13.08
C GLY A 114 -26.26 2.59 14.14
N GLN A 115 -27.13 3.52 14.56
CA GLN A 115 -26.87 4.62 15.51
C GLN A 115 -26.17 4.23 16.84
N TRP A 116 -26.05 2.94 17.17
CA TRP A 116 -25.61 2.43 18.48
C TRP A 116 -24.43 1.44 18.41
N THR A 117 -23.85 1.21 17.22
CA THR A 117 -22.73 0.28 17.05
C THR A 117 -21.49 1.03 16.53
N GLU A 118 -20.29 0.53 16.84
CA GLU A 118 -19.05 1.06 16.24
C GLU A 118 -19.17 1.05 14.72
N GLN A 119 -19.07 2.23 14.12
CA GLN A 119 -19.12 2.40 12.66
C GLN A 119 -17.86 1.79 12.06
N ARG A 120 -17.99 0.64 11.44
CA ARG A 120 -16.93 0.03 10.65
C ARG A 120 -16.98 0.53 9.22
N VAL A 121 -15.86 1.03 8.69
CA VAL A 121 -15.77 1.40 7.28
C VAL A 121 -15.61 0.14 6.43
N ALA A 122 -16.50 -0.04 5.46
CA ALA A 122 -16.57 -1.23 4.63
C ALA A 122 -15.52 -1.28 3.51
N ASN A 123 -15.11 -0.12 3.01
CA ASN A 123 -14.25 0.04 1.84
C ASN A 123 -12.96 0.83 2.13
N THR A 124 -12.40 0.63 3.32
CA THR A 124 -11.08 1.18 3.69
C THR A 124 -10.27 0.05 4.30
N SER A 125 -9.54 -0.67 3.47
CA SER A 125 -8.77 -1.86 3.85
C SER A 125 -7.28 -1.56 4.03
N SER A 126 -6.80 -0.43 3.50
CA SER A 126 -5.39 -0.03 3.63
C SER A 126 -5.18 0.92 4.80
N ALA A 127 -3.96 0.91 5.36
CA ALA A 127 -3.54 1.83 6.42
C ALA A 127 -3.57 3.33 5.99
N ARG A 128 -3.73 3.62 4.70
CA ARG A 128 -3.83 4.98 4.17
C ARG A 128 -5.10 5.72 4.59
N GLY A 129 -6.11 5.01 5.10
CA GLY A 129 -7.36 5.61 5.56
C GLY A 129 -8.24 6.22 4.47
N VAL A 130 -7.95 5.96 3.19
CA VAL A 130 -8.77 6.35 2.03
C VAL A 130 -9.52 5.13 1.50
N THR A 131 -10.50 5.34 0.61
CA THR A 131 -11.25 4.22 0.01
C THR A 131 -10.35 3.28 -0.78
N ASP A 132 -10.69 2.00 -0.84
CA ASP A 132 -9.92 1.00 -1.57
C ASP A 132 -9.74 1.37 -3.04
N PHE A 133 -10.77 1.97 -3.65
CA PHE A 133 -10.69 2.49 -5.01
C PHE A 133 -9.64 3.59 -5.16
N ALA A 134 -9.66 4.58 -4.28
CA ALA A 134 -8.69 5.69 -4.31
C ALA A 134 -7.27 5.20 -4.02
N ALA A 135 -7.11 4.33 -3.00
CA ALA A 135 -5.82 3.71 -2.67
C ALA A 135 -5.23 2.94 -3.85
N SER A 136 -6.07 2.14 -4.54
CA SER A 136 -5.64 1.33 -5.69
C SER A 136 -5.23 2.19 -6.89
N LEU A 137 -5.93 3.30 -7.15
CA LEU A 137 -5.54 4.23 -8.21
C LEU A 137 -4.24 4.95 -7.90
N ASP A 138 -4.04 5.37 -6.67
CA ASP A 138 -2.80 6.02 -6.25
C ASP A 138 -1.61 5.07 -6.32
N GLN A 139 -1.81 3.83 -5.87
CA GLN A 139 -0.80 2.78 -5.98
C GLN A 139 -0.44 2.50 -7.45
N LEU A 140 -1.45 2.37 -8.33
CA LEU A 140 -1.25 2.19 -9.77
C LEU A 140 -0.39 3.30 -10.38
N LYS A 141 -0.65 4.57 -10.03
CA LYS A 141 0.14 5.71 -10.53
C LYS A 141 1.60 5.65 -10.11
N VAL A 142 1.85 5.23 -8.87
CA VAL A 142 3.21 5.13 -8.32
C VAL A 142 3.97 3.94 -8.90
N GLU A 143 3.32 2.77 -8.96
CA GLU A 143 3.97 1.53 -9.38
C GLU A 143 4.11 1.41 -10.89
N LEU A 144 3.15 1.95 -11.65
CA LEU A 144 3.12 1.84 -13.12
C LEU A 144 3.05 3.22 -13.78
N PRO A 145 4.09 4.05 -13.65
CA PRO A 145 4.06 5.45 -14.12
C PRO A 145 3.90 5.63 -15.63
N LYS A 146 4.09 4.57 -16.41
CA LYS A 146 3.90 4.55 -17.87
C LYS A 146 2.58 3.89 -18.31
N CYS A 147 1.75 3.44 -17.36
CA CYS A 147 0.44 2.88 -17.67
C CYS A 147 -0.47 3.96 -18.30
N ARG A 148 -1.10 3.63 -19.41
CA ARG A 148 -1.97 4.55 -20.18
C ARG A 148 -3.38 4.02 -20.36
N SER A 149 -3.60 2.74 -20.04
CA SER A 149 -4.88 2.07 -20.20
C SER A 149 -5.16 1.22 -18.96
N VAL A 150 -6.34 1.39 -18.38
CA VAL A 150 -6.78 0.62 -17.22
C VAL A 150 -8.13 0.00 -17.52
N SER A 151 -8.23 -1.32 -17.36
CA SER A 151 -9.49 -2.05 -17.41
C SER A 151 -9.97 -2.25 -15.98
N LEU A 152 -11.06 -1.58 -15.62
CA LEU A 152 -11.67 -1.73 -14.29
C LEU A 152 -12.54 -2.99 -14.27
N VAL A 153 -12.25 -3.88 -13.34
CA VAL A 153 -13.07 -5.08 -13.11
C VAL A 153 -14.25 -4.72 -12.23
N VAL A 154 -15.45 -4.97 -12.72
CA VAL A 154 -16.70 -4.70 -12.02
C VAL A 154 -17.49 -6.00 -11.84
N SER A 155 -18.22 -6.11 -10.72
CA SER A 155 -19.05 -7.27 -10.42
C SER A 155 -20.51 -6.99 -10.70
N TRP A 156 -21.17 -7.95 -11.31
CA TRP A 156 -22.61 -7.96 -11.53
C TRP A 156 -23.21 -9.15 -10.80
N PHE A 157 -24.35 -8.97 -10.18
CA PHE A 157 -24.97 -9.99 -9.32
C PHE A 157 -26.26 -10.54 -9.93
N GLY A 158 -26.38 -11.85 -9.91
CA GLY A 158 -27.63 -12.54 -10.21
C GLY A 158 -28.57 -12.57 -8.98
N ASN A 159 -29.86 -12.48 -9.20
CA ASN A 159 -30.88 -12.53 -8.14
C ASN A 159 -31.41 -13.95 -7.90
N GLU A 160 -31.07 -14.91 -8.76
CA GLU A 160 -31.53 -16.30 -8.67
C GLU A 160 -30.50 -17.24 -9.32
N LEU A 161 -30.42 -18.49 -8.83
CA LEU A 161 -29.53 -19.52 -9.38
C LEU A 161 -30.04 -20.14 -10.68
N ARG A 162 -31.33 -20.09 -10.95
CA ARG A 162 -31.94 -20.62 -12.18
C ARG A 162 -31.73 -19.67 -13.35
N ALA A 163 -30.90 -20.05 -14.32
CA ALA A 163 -30.48 -19.19 -15.43
C ALA A 163 -31.66 -18.53 -16.19
N GLY A 164 -32.77 -19.27 -16.42
CA GLY A 164 -33.92 -18.73 -17.12
C GLY A 164 -34.75 -17.68 -16.37
N ARG A 165 -34.47 -17.48 -15.06
CA ARG A 165 -35.13 -16.48 -14.21
C ARG A 165 -34.15 -15.48 -13.63
N CYS A 166 -32.86 -15.72 -13.77
CA CYS A 166 -31.79 -14.86 -13.23
C CYS A 166 -31.72 -13.54 -13.99
N GLN A 167 -31.84 -12.46 -13.26
CA GLN A 167 -31.56 -11.13 -13.77
C GLN A 167 -30.19 -10.70 -13.22
N ILE A 168 -29.24 -10.45 -14.11
CA ILE A 168 -27.90 -9.97 -13.77
C ILE A 168 -27.92 -8.45 -13.79
N ARG A 169 -27.55 -7.83 -12.68
CA ARG A 169 -27.55 -6.36 -12.51
C ARG A 169 -26.39 -5.91 -11.62
N PRO A 170 -25.92 -4.66 -11.79
CA PRO A 170 -25.17 -3.98 -10.72
C PRO A 170 -26.10 -3.84 -9.53
N LYS A 171 -25.73 -4.39 -8.39
CA LYS A 171 -26.50 -4.29 -7.14
C LYS A 171 -25.63 -4.62 -5.93
N VAL A 172 -26.14 -4.32 -4.77
CA VAL A 172 -25.58 -4.70 -3.47
C VAL A 172 -26.22 -6.00 -2.98
N VAL A 173 -25.55 -6.73 -2.11
CA VAL A 173 -26.05 -7.99 -1.55
C VAL A 173 -27.17 -7.73 -0.55
N GLN A 174 -27.05 -6.66 0.22
CA GLN A 174 -28.01 -6.29 1.27
C GLN A 174 -28.48 -4.86 1.08
N THR A 175 -29.77 -4.62 1.27
CA THR A 175 -30.38 -3.27 1.18
C THR A 175 -30.89 -2.75 2.53
N TYR A 176 -30.82 -3.55 3.57
CA TYR A 176 -31.33 -3.26 4.92
C TYR A 176 -30.24 -3.04 5.96
N GLU A 177 -28.99 -3.26 5.64
CA GLU A 177 -27.86 -2.73 6.41
C GLU A 177 -27.53 -1.35 5.81
N GLU A 178 -27.94 -0.34 6.52
CA GLU A 178 -27.75 1.05 6.11
C GLU A 178 -26.25 1.35 5.96
N GLY A 179 -25.76 1.36 4.72
CA GLY A 179 -24.49 1.96 4.36
C GLY A 179 -24.75 3.44 4.07
N GLU A 180 -24.47 4.34 5.02
CA GLU A 180 -24.33 5.76 4.81
C GLU A 180 -22.91 6.18 4.46
#